data_6db8089cdbe1580a8d8cc86fdad7dafb
#
_entry.id   6db8089cdbe1580a8d8cc86fdad7dafb
#
_cell.length_a   1.000
_cell.length_b   1.000
_cell.length_c   1.000
_cell.angle_alpha   90.00
_cell.angle_beta   90.00
_cell.angle_gamma   90.00
#
_symmetry.space_group_name_H-M   'P 1'
#
loop_
_entity.id
_entity.type
_entity.pdbx_description
1 polymer ?
#
loop_
_entity_poly.entity_id
_entity_poly.type
_entity_poly.pdbx_seq_one_letter_code
_entity_poly.pdbx_strand_id
1 'polypeptide(L)'
;MKKDYTAVLRAHIALAGARFPTGLHAGRLDSLARSPLWQVGADYGHGTGHGVGFVLNVHEAPLSISPRTPATDATRLVEGVVVSNEPGLYRAGLWGVRLENLVTPVRSAFEGFSEFETLSLCPFDRTLILTELLTTDETHWVDTYHTLVYEHLAPYLGQDLLCWLEKATAPL
;
A
#
# COMPACT_ATOMS: atom_id res chain seq x y z
N MET A 1 -0.95 2.22 19.98
CA MET A 1 -0.83 1.30 18.85
C MET A 1 -1.91 1.53 17.79
N LYS A 2 -3.25 1.45 18.09
CA LYS A 2 -4.30 1.63 17.05
C LYS A 2 -4.20 2.95 16.27
N LYS A 3 -3.94 4.09 16.94
CA LYS A 3 -3.73 5.38 16.25
C LYS A 3 -2.57 5.31 15.25
N ASP A 4 -1.44 4.67 15.64
CA ASP A 4 -0.28 4.54 14.75
C ASP A 4 -0.58 3.57 13.59
N TYR A 5 -1.30 2.46 13.86
CA TYR A 5 -1.75 1.53 12.81
C TYR A 5 -2.63 2.24 11.77
N THR A 6 -3.64 2.98 12.24
CA THR A 6 -4.55 3.72 11.35
C THR A 6 -3.79 4.80 10.56
N ALA A 7 -2.82 5.49 11.16
CA ALA A 7 -2.01 6.47 10.45
C ALA A 7 -1.15 5.80 9.34
N VAL A 8 -0.58 4.63 9.60
CA VAL A 8 0.17 3.85 8.59
C VAL A 8 -0.78 3.33 7.50
N LEU A 9 -2.00 2.89 7.85
CA LEU A 9 -3.00 2.49 6.87
C LEU A 9 -3.37 3.65 5.94
N ARG A 10 -3.60 4.86 6.47
CA ARG A 10 -3.86 6.06 5.67
C ARG A 10 -2.69 6.38 4.73
N ALA A 11 -1.45 6.23 5.21
CA ALA A 11 -0.25 6.40 4.38
C ALA A 11 -0.20 5.36 3.24
N HIS A 12 -0.55 4.11 3.53
CA HIS A 12 -0.64 3.02 2.56
C HIS A 12 -1.72 3.30 1.50
N ILE A 13 -2.92 3.72 1.93
CA ILE A 13 -4.03 4.07 1.04
C ILE A 13 -3.67 5.25 0.14
N ALA A 14 -3.00 6.29 0.68
CA ALA A 14 -2.62 7.47 -0.08
C ALA A 14 -1.71 7.14 -1.27
N LEU A 15 -0.80 6.16 -1.12
CA LEU A 15 0.02 5.69 -2.22
C LEU A 15 -0.74 4.72 -3.14
N ALA A 16 -1.48 3.76 -2.58
CA ALA A 16 -2.22 2.77 -3.35
C ALA A 16 -3.29 3.41 -4.25
N GLY A 17 -3.97 4.47 -3.78
CA GLY A 17 -4.96 5.23 -4.54
C GLY A 17 -4.38 6.32 -5.44
N ALA A 18 -3.05 6.44 -5.55
CA ALA A 18 -2.44 7.49 -6.34
C ALA A 18 -2.68 7.31 -7.84
N ARG A 19 -3.03 8.42 -8.51
CA ARG A 19 -2.98 8.55 -9.97
C ARG A 19 -1.85 9.48 -10.34
N PHE A 20 -1.06 9.10 -11.33
CA PHE A 20 0.15 9.82 -11.70
C PHE A 20 0.40 9.76 -13.21
N PRO A 21 1.12 10.75 -13.79
CA PRO A 21 1.49 10.71 -15.21
C PRO A 21 2.25 9.42 -15.55
N THR A 22 1.89 8.76 -16.63
CA THR A 22 2.56 7.52 -17.07
C THR A 22 4.06 7.74 -17.23
N GLY A 23 4.87 6.84 -16.69
CA GLY A 23 6.33 6.95 -16.70
C GLY A 23 6.91 7.96 -15.68
N LEU A 24 6.13 8.37 -14.68
CA LEU A 24 6.63 9.18 -13.58
C LEU A 24 7.78 8.46 -12.85
N HIS A 25 8.80 9.20 -12.43
CA HIS A 25 9.87 8.65 -11.58
C HIS A 25 9.32 8.27 -10.19
N ALA A 26 9.57 7.04 -9.77
CA ALA A 26 8.99 6.45 -8.55
C ALA A 26 9.24 7.28 -7.28
N GLY A 27 10.42 7.88 -7.13
CA GLY A 27 10.76 8.72 -5.98
C GLY A 27 9.83 9.92 -5.76
N ARG A 28 9.10 10.37 -6.79
CA ARG A 28 8.17 11.49 -6.67
C ARG A 28 6.89 11.14 -5.91
N LEU A 29 6.58 9.85 -5.74
CA LEU A 29 5.39 9.41 -5.02
C LEU A 29 5.63 9.20 -3.51
N ASP A 30 6.87 9.17 -3.04
CA ASP A 30 7.21 8.91 -1.63
C ASP A 30 6.48 9.84 -0.65
N SER A 31 6.41 11.13 -0.96
CA SER A 31 5.73 12.11 -0.11
C SER A 31 4.23 11.92 0.00
N LEU A 32 3.58 11.25 -0.94
CA LEU A 32 2.14 10.94 -0.84
C LEU A 32 1.88 10.00 0.35
N ALA A 33 2.68 8.94 0.49
CA ALA A 33 2.58 8.03 1.62
C ALA A 33 3.00 8.69 2.95
N ARG A 34 3.99 9.59 2.93
CA ARG A 34 4.44 10.25 4.16
C ARG A 34 3.47 11.31 4.66
N SER A 35 2.72 11.96 3.77
CA SER A 35 1.86 13.08 4.11
C SER A 35 0.89 12.80 5.27
N PRO A 36 0.14 11.68 5.32
CA PRO A 36 -0.73 11.36 6.45
C PRO A 36 0.03 11.17 7.78
N LEU A 37 1.26 10.67 7.75
CA LEU A 37 2.09 10.53 8.94
C LEU A 37 2.64 11.87 9.42
N TRP A 38 3.07 12.75 8.52
CA TRP A 38 3.52 14.10 8.89
C TRP A 38 2.41 14.92 9.57
N GLN A 39 1.14 14.72 9.18
CA GLN A 39 -0.01 15.37 9.83
C GLN A 39 -0.16 14.99 11.31
N VAL A 40 0.36 13.84 11.72
CA VAL A 40 0.36 13.39 13.12
C VAL A 40 1.74 13.48 13.78
N GLY A 41 2.68 14.21 13.15
CA GLY A 41 4.02 14.44 13.69
C GLY A 41 4.92 13.19 13.69
N ALA A 42 4.68 12.26 12.77
CA ALA A 42 5.43 11.01 12.62
C ALA A 42 6.09 10.90 11.24
N ASP A 43 7.14 10.08 11.15
CA ASP A 43 7.83 9.72 9.90
C ASP A 43 8.54 8.38 10.09
N TYR A 44 9.08 7.82 9.00
CA TYR A 44 9.87 6.58 9.00
C TYR A 44 11.20 6.76 8.26
N GLY A 45 12.23 6.01 8.70
CA GLY A 45 13.61 6.17 8.24
C GLY A 45 14.01 5.34 7.01
N HIS A 46 13.05 4.68 6.34
CA HIS A 46 13.28 3.84 5.16
C HIS A 46 12.55 4.39 3.92
N GLY A 47 12.77 3.80 2.75
CA GLY A 47 11.97 4.08 1.56
C GLY A 47 10.52 3.63 1.73
N THR A 48 9.59 4.25 1.02
CA THR A 48 8.17 3.84 1.02
C THR A 48 7.96 2.54 0.25
N GLY A 49 8.89 2.21 -0.66
CA GLY A 49 8.84 0.98 -1.42
C GLY A 49 10.08 0.79 -2.30
N HIS A 50 10.20 -0.38 -2.89
CA HIS A 50 11.31 -0.78 -3.74
C HIS A 50 10.80 -1.66 -4.89
N GLY A 51 11.62 -1.83 -5.94
CA GLY A 51 11.36 -2.79 -7.00
C GLY A 51 11.38 -4.23 -6.48
N VAL A 52 10.60 -5.09 -7.11
CA VAL A 52 10.55 -6.53 -6.82
C VAL A 52 10.83 -7.30 -8.11
N GLY A 53 11.89 -8.10 -8.11
CA GLY A 53 12.30 -8.92 -9.24
C GLY A 53 11.51 -10.22 -9.33
N PHE A 54 11.26 -10.70 -10.56
CA PHE A 54 10.50 -11.92 -10.77
C PHE A 54 11.29 -13.21 -10.45
N VAL A 55 12.60 -13.13 -10.28
CA VAL A 55 13.47 -14.25 -9.93
C VAL A 55 13.94 -14.13 -8.48
N LEU A 56 13.00 -14.17 -7.54
CA LEU A 56 13.23 -14.19 -6.08
C LEU A 56 14.07 -13.03 -5.52
N ASN A 57 14.32 -11.96 -6.28
CA ASN A 57 15.02 -10.78 -5.79
C ASN A 57 14.01 -9.79 -5.20
N VAL A 58 13.72 -9.94 -3.92
CA VAL A 58 12.73 -9.11 -3.22
C VAL A 58 13.07 -7.62 -3.26
N HIS A 59 14.35 -7.24 -3.24
CA HIS A 59 14.83 -5.86 -3.38
C HIS A 59 15.53 -5.66 -4.73
N GLU A 60 14.74 -5.46 -5.78
CA GLU A 60 15.27 -5.27 -7.15
C GLU A 60 15.59 -3.79 -7.39
N ALA A 61 16.89 -3.50 -7.49
CA ALA A 61 17.38 -2.16 -7.85
C ALA A 61 17.31 -1.95 -9.39
N PRO A 62 17.25 -0.69 -9.86
CA PRO A 62 17.36 0.57 -9.13
C PRO A 62 16.00 1.19 -8.73
N LEU A 63 14.89 0.54 -9.03
CA LEU A 63 13.55 1.07 -8.80
C LEU A 63 13.27 1.16 -7.28
N SER A 64 12.87 2.34 -6.81
CA SER A 64 12.47 2.54 -5.42
C SER A 64 11.55 3.76 -5.28
N ILE A 65 10.55 3.66 -4.41
CA ILE A 65 9.72 4.79 -3.99
C ILE A 65 10.39 5.40 -2.76
N SER A 66 11.33 6.31 -3.01
CA SER A 66 12.14 6.95 -1.96
C SER A 66 12.60 8.33 -2.42
N PRO A 67 12.72 9.32 -1.53
CA PRO A 67 13.22 10.65 -1.89
C PRO A 67 14.69 10.62 -2.34
N ARG A 68 15.41 9.52 -2.08
CA ARG A 68 16.80 9.33 -2.49
C ARG A 68 16.93 8.70 -3.88
N THR A 69 15.83 8.26 -4.49
CA THR A 69 15.84 7.60 -5.80
C THR A 69 16.18 8.61 -6.90
N PRO A 70 17.26 8.42 -7.65
CA PRO A 70 17.61 9.33 -8.74
C PRO A 70 16.59 9.22 -9.87
N ALA A 71 16.32 10.34 -10.55
CA ALA A 71 15.42 10.39 -11.69
C ALA A 71 16.15 9.90 -12.96
N THR A 72 16.05 8.61 -13.25
CA THR A 72 16.60 7.95 -14.45
C THR A 72 15.52 7.14 -15.16
N ASP A 73 15.72 6.73 -16.41
CA ASP A 73 14.74 5.91 -17.13
C ASP A 73 14.47 4.58 -16.40
N ALA A 74 15.46 4.00 -15.74
CA ALA A 74 15.33 2.77 -14.96
C ALA A 74 14.52 2.93 -13.66
N THR A 75 14.19 4.16 -13.24
CA THR A 75 13.38 4.45 -12.05
C THR A 75 12.00 4.98 -12.39
N ARG A 76 11.56 4.83 -13.65
CA ARG A 76 10.21 5.17 -14.09
C ARG A 76 9.22 4.07 -13.72
N LEU A 77 8.05 4.50 -13.28
CA LEU A 77 6.89 3.61 -13.08
C LEU A 77 6.22 3.39 -14.44
N VAL A 78 6.45 2.21 -15.00
CA VAL A 78 5.86 1.75 -16.27
C VAL A 78 5.09 0.46 -16.06
N GLU A 79 4.18 0.12 -16.96
CA GLU A 79 3.44 -1.14 -16.91
C GLU A 79 4.40 -2.35 -16.82
N GLY A 80 4.08 -3.32 -15.99
CA GLY A 80 4.85 -4.55 -15.80
C GLY A 80 5.94 -4.49 -14.72
N VAL A 81 6.27 -3.31 -14.17
CA VAL A 81 7.14 -3.26 -12.97
C VAL A 81 6.32 -3.58 -11.72
N VAL A 82 6.92 -4.28 -10.78
CA VAL A 82 6.33 -4.55 -9.47
C VAL A 82 7.11 -3.76 -8.41
N VAL A 83 6.39 -3.07 -7.55
CA VAL A 83 6.98 -2.33 -6.42
C VAL A 83 6.23 -2.64 -5.13
N SER A 84 6.92 -2.55 -3.99
CA SER A 84 6.27 -2.57 -2.68
C SER A 84 5.68 -1.19 -2.34
N ASN A 85 4.59 -1.21 -1.57
CA ASN A 85 4.00 -0.07 -0.90
C ASN A 85 4.00 -0.41 0.59
N GLU A 86 4.97 0.11 1.35
CA GLU A 86 5.30 -0.37 2.70
C GLU A 86 5.59 0.75 3.71
N PRO A 87 4.74 1.78 3.83
CA PRO A 87 4.92 2.79 4.87
C PRO A 87 4.91 2.16 6.26
N GLY A 88 5.59 2.79 7.20
CA GLY A 88 5.68 2.28 8.56
C GLY A 88 5.73 3.38 9.62
N LEU A 89 5.58 2.98 10.89
CA LEU A 89 5.77 3.84 12.05
C LEU A 89 6.32 3.00 13.21
N TYR A 90 7.39 3.50 13.83
CA TYR A 90 8.14 2.73 14.82
C TYR A 90 8.29 3.54 16.11
N ARG A 91 7.89 2.95 17.25
CA ARG A 91 8.05 3.49 18.60
C ARG A 91 9.10 2.67 19.35
N ALA A 92 10.29 3.22 19.48
CA ALA A 92 11.40 2.51 20.13
C ALA A 92 11.00 1.95 21.50
N GLY A 93 11.28 0.68 21.74
CA GLY A 93 10.94 -0.03 22.97
C GLY A 93 9.46 -0.34 23.17
N LEU A 94 8.58 -0.01 22.20
CA LEU A 94 7.13 -0.24 22.30
C LEU A 94 6.62 -1.16 21.19
N TRP A 95 6.55 -0.67 19.92
CA TRP A 95 6.07 -1.43 18.77
C TRP A 95 6.55 -0.84 17.46
N GLY A 96 6.44 -1.62 16.40
CA GLY A 96 6.53 -1.18 15.02
C GLY A 96 5.28 -1.60 14.26
N VAL A 97 4.86 -0.76 13.33
CA VAL A 97 3.79 -1.06 12.37
C VAL A 97 4.33 -0.83 10.97
N ARG A 98 4.17 -1.82 10.10
CA ARG A 98 4.35 -1.70 8.65
C ARG A 98 3.18 -2.39 7.99
N LEU A 99 2.55 -1.72 7.02
CA LEU A 99 1.51 -2.32 6.17
C LEU A 99 2.06 -2.34 4.76
N GLU A 100 2.09 -3.52 4.17
CA GLU A 100 2.77 -3.74 2.90
C GLU A 100 1.91 -4.53 1.93
N ASN A 101 1.83 -4.02 0.70
CA ASN A 101 1.34 -4.73 -0.46
C ASN A 101 2.33 -4.57 -1.61
N LEU A 102 2.36 -5.54 -2.51
CA LEU A 102 2.95 -5.39 -3.84
C LEU A 102 1.92 -4.74 -4.76
N VAL A 103 2.38 -3.79 -5.55
CA VAL A 103 1.55 -3.06 -6.51
C VAL A 103 2.25 -2.98 -7.87
N THR A 104 1.47 -2.83 -8.94
CA THR A 104 1.97 -2.61 -10.30
C THR A 104 1.26 -1.43 -10.95
N PRO A 105 1.97 -0.56 -11.71
CA PRO A 105 1.32 0.48 -12.50
C PRO A 105 0.47 -0.13 -13.61
N VAL A 106 -0.77 0.32 -13.72
CA VAL A 106 -1.69 0.03 -14.81
C VAL A 106 -2.23 1.33 -15.41
N ARG A 107 -2.82 1.27 -16.59
CA ARG A 107 -3.47 2.46 -17.19
C ARG A 107 -4.67 2.88 -16.36
N SER A 108 -4.74 4.17 -16.06
CA SER A 108 -5.93 4.72 -15.42
C SER A 108 -7.02 5.06 -16.45
N ALA A 109 -8.20 5.46 -15.97
CA ALA A 109 -9.29 5.95 -16.81
C ALA A 109 -8.95 7.30 -17.51
N PHE A 110 -7.89 8.00 -17.08
CA PHE A 110 -7.44 9.25 -17.66
C PHE A 110 -6.30 9.00 -18.66
N GLU A 111 -6.42 9.50 -19.87
CA GLU A 111 -5.38 9.39 -20.92
C GLU A 111 -4.05 10.00 -20.41
N GLY A 112 -2.95 9.27 -20.61
CA GLY A 112 -1.61 9.69 -20.16
C GLY A 112 -1.34 9.52 -18.66
N PHE A 113 -2.26 8.89 -17.92
CA PHE A 113 -2.10 8.61 -16.50
C PHE A 113 -2.10 7.12 -16.19
N SER A 114 -1.40 6.77 -15.13
CA SER A 114 -1.39 5.43 -14.52
C SER A 114 -1.94 5.49 -13.10
N GLU A 115 -2.38 4.35 -12.59
CA GLU A 115 -2.75 4.11 -11.21
C GLU A 115 -2.16 2.77 -10.76
N PHE A 116 -2.27 2.42 -9.49
CA PHE A 116 -1.76 1.15 -9.00
C PHE A 116 -2.86 0.09 -8.92
N GLU A 117 -2.55 -1.10 -9.44
CA GLU A 117 -3.25 -2.35 -9.12
C GLU A 117 -2.52 -3.04 -7.97
N THR A 118 -3.27 -3.48 -6.96
CA THR A 118 -2.72 -4.22 -5.82
C THR A 118 -2.66 -5.72 -6.13
N LEU A 119 -1.47 -6.31 -5.98
CA LEU A 119 -1.21 -7.73 -6.27
C LEU A 119 -1.30 -8.62 -5.02
N SER A 120 -0.95 -8.10 -3.85
CA SER A 120 -1.01 -8.83 -2.59
C SER A 120 -2.45 -8.87 -2.06
N LEU A 121 -2.92 -10.04 -1.66
CA LEU A 121 -4.28 -10.25 -1.17
C LEU A 121 -4.25 -10.80 0.26
N CYS A 122 -4.23 -9.89 1.24
CA CYS A 122 -4.28 -10.21 2.66
C CYS A 122 -5.10 -9.14 3.40
N PRO A 123 -6.12 -9.48 4.19
CA PRO A 123 -6.93 -8.48 4.86
C PRO A 123 -6.12 -7.70 5.89
N PHE A 124 -6.34 -6.39 5.97
CA PHE A 124 -5.86 -5.57 7.08
C PHE A 124 -6.57 -5.94 8.36
N ASP A 125 -5.86 -5.92 9.50
CA ASP A 125 -6.47 -6.22 10.80
C ASP A 125 -7.44 -5.10 11.22
N ARG A 126 -8.73 -5.35 11.01
CA ARG A 126 -9.83 -4.43 11.33
C ARG A 126 -9.88 -4.05 12.82
N THR A 127 -9.40 -4.93 13.71
CA THR A 127 -9.41 -4.68 15.15
C THR A 127 -8.44 -3.57 15.56
N LEU A 128 -7.48 -3.25 14.70
CA LEU A 128 -6.48 -2.19 14.90
C LEU A 128 -6.85 -0.88 14.20
N ILE A 129 -7.92 -0.85 13.40
CA ILE A 129 -8.38 0.35 12.70
C ILE A 129 -9.29 1.17 13.61
N LEU A 130 -9.03 2.45 13.70
CA LEU A 130 -9.91 3.45 14.31
C LEU A 130 -10.68 4.14 13.17
N THR A 131 -11.90 3.70 12.93
CA THR A 131 -12.71 4.14 11.79
C THR A 131 -13.03 5.63 11.84
N GLU A 132 -13.13 6.20 13.04
CA GLU A 132 -13.32 7.64 13.25
C GLU A 132 -12.14 8.52 12.81
N LEU A 133 -10.99 7.92 12.49
CA LEU A 133 -9.82 8.60 11.94
C LEU A 133 -9.70 8.48 10.41
N LEU A 134 -10.55 7.67 9.79
CA LEU A 134 -10.59 7.53 8.33
C LEU A 134 -11.59 8.52 7.72
N THR A 135 -11.29 8.98 6.51
CA THR A 135 -12.28 9.64 5.67
C THR A 135 -13.23 8.61 5.06
N THR A 136 -14.36 9.07 4.52
CA THR A 136 -15.29 8.20 3.78
C THR A 136 -14.60 7.48 2.62
N ASP A 137 -13.73 8.18 1.89
CA ASP A 137 -12.99 7.59 0.76
C ASP A 137 -11.96 6.54 1.21
N GLU A 138 -11.27 6.78 2.34
CA GLU A 138 -10.35 5.81 2.93
C GLU A 138 -11.08 4.56 3.42
N THR A 139 -12.24 4.72 4.07
CA THR A 139 -13.10 3.60 4.48
C THR A 139 -13.58 2.80 3.26
N HIS A 140 -14.09 3.49 2.24
CA HIS A 140 -14.52 2.84 1.00
C HIS A 140 -13.39 2.09 0.30
N TRP A 141 -12.17 2.64 0.31
CA TRP A 141 -11.00 1.96 -0.24
C TRP A 141 -10.70 0.64 0.49
N VAL A 142 -10.74 0.64 1.83
CA VAL A 142 -10.52 -0.57 2.64
C VAL A 142 -11.59 -1.61 2.36
N ASP A 143 -12.86 -1.21 2.34
CA ASP A 143 -13.99 -2.13 2.10
C ASP A 143 -13.91 -2.74 0.68
N THR A 144 -13.54 -1.93 -0.31
CA THR A 144 -13.31 -2.41 -1.69
C THR A 144 -12.15 -3.40 -1.76
N TYR A 145 -11.03 -3.10 -1.11
CA TYR A 145 -9.88 -4.00 -1.05
C TYR A 145 -10.22 -5.30 -0.31
N HIS A 146 -10.93 -5.25 0.81
CA HIS A 146 -11.37 -6.43 1.55
C HIS A 146 -12.34 -7.29 0.73
N THR A 147 -13.25 -6.68 -0.05
CA THR A 147 -14.10 -7.39 -0.99
C THR A 147 -13.28 -8.13 -2.03
N LEU A 148 -12.28 -7.46 -2.63
CA LEU A 148 -11.35 -8.08 -3.58
C LEU A 148 -10.61 -9.28 -2.97
N VAL A 149 -10.09 -9.12 -1.75
CA VAL A 149 -9.41 -10.20 -1.00
C VAL A 149 -10.35 -11.39 -0.81
N TYR A 150 -11.58 -11.14 -0.38
CA TYR A 150 -12.58 -12.19 -0.17
C TYR A 150 -12.90 -12.94 -1.47
N GLU A 151 -13.26 -12.23 -2.53
CA GLU A 151 -13.64 -12.81 -3.81
C GLU A 151 -12.55 -13.70 -4.41
N HIS A 152 -11.28 -13.30 -4.28
CA HIS A 152 -10.15 -14.06 -4.82
C HIS A 152 -9.73 -15.24 -3.96
N LEU A 153 -9.85 -15.17 -2.64
CA LEU A 153 -9.36 -16.22 -1.74
C LEU A 153 -10.43 -17.22 -1.34
N ALA A 154 -11.69 -16.80 -1.20
CA ALA A 154 -12.78 -17.66 -0.74
C ALA A 154 -12.91 -18.99 -1.52
N PRO A 155 -12.76 -19.03 -2.87
CA PRO A 155 -12.88 -20.28 -3.63
C PRO A 155 -11.83 -21.35 -3.29
N TYR A 156 -10.73 -20.98 -2.65
CA TYR A 156 -9.60 -21.87 -2.33
C TYR A 156 -9.58 -22.30 -0.86
N LEU A 157 -10.53 -21.83 -0.03
CA LEU A 157 -10.51 -22.06 1.42
C LEU A 157 -11.57 -23.10 1.85
N GLY A 158 -11.19 -23.93 2.81
CA GLY A 158 -12.14 -24.79 3.53
C GLY A 158 -13.04 -23.97 4.47
N GLN A 159 -14.15 -24.59 4.91
CA GLN A 159 -15.23 -23.90 5.64
C GLN A 159 -14.75 -23.10 6.87
N ASP A 160 -13.81 -23.65 7.65
CA ASP A 160 -13.33 -22.97 8.88
C ASP A 160 -12.55 -21.69 8.55
N LEU A 161 -11.70 -21.73 7.52
CA LEU A 161 -10.95 -20.58 7.04
C LEU A 161 -11.83 -19.57 6.31
N LEU A 162 -12.86 -20.05 5.61
CA LEU A 162 -13.84 -19.19 4.96
C LEU A 162 -14.59 -18.33 5.99
N CYS A 163 -15.06 -18.93 7.09
CA CYS A 163 -15.72 -18.19 8.17
C CYS A 163 -14.80 -17.14 8.83
N TRP A 164 -13.48 -17.45 8.90
CA TRP A 164 -12.49 -16.47 9.38
C TRP A 164 -12.31 -15.34 8.36
N LEU A 165 -12.18 -15.66 7.06
CA LEU A 165 -11.99 -14.67 6.01
C LEU A 165 -13.18 -13.72 5.92
N GLU A 166 -14.42 -14.24 5.99
CA GLU A 166 -15.64 -13.43 6.02
C GLU A 166 -15.61 -12.36 7.12
N LYS A 167 -15.17 -12.75 8.33
CA LYS A 167 -15.02 -11.82 9.46
C LYS A 167 -13.88 -10.82 9.25
N ALA A 168 -12.75 -11.30 8.72
CA ALA A 168 -11.56 -10.46 8.50
C ALA A 168 -11.77 -9.41 7.41
N THR A 169 -12.62 -9.71 6.41
CA THR A 169 -12.91 -8.84 5.26
C THR A 169 -14.27 -8.13 5.33
N ALA A 170 -15.03 -8.30 6.42
CA ALA A 170 -16.31 -7.59 6.58
C ALA A 170 -16.10 -6.07 6.52
N PRO A 171 -17.09 -5.27 6.05
CA PRO A 171 -16.99 -3.80 6.01
C PRO A 171 -16.66 -3.17 7.36
N LEU A 172 -15.97 -2.02 7.34
CA LEU A 172 -15.58 -1.27 8.55
C LEU A 172 -16.75 -0.58 9.24
#